data_57ddc2546a773065ea269b5dade1cd20
#
_entry.id   57ddc2546a773065ea269b5dade1cd20
#
_cell.length_a   1.000
_cell.length_b   1.000
_cell.length_c   1.000
_cell.angle_alpha   90.00
_cell.angle_beta   90.00
_cell.angle_gamma   90.00
#
_symmetry.space_group_name_H-M   'P 1'
#
loop_
_entity.id
_entity.type
_entity.pdbx_description
1 polymer ?
#
loop_
_entity_poly.entity_id
_entity_poly.type
_entity_poly.pdbx_seq_one_letter_code
_entity_poly.pdbx_strand_id
1 'polypeptide(L)' 'FSQEEEETVMSLHATLGNKWSRIAQHLPGRTDNEVKNYWNSYL' A
#
# COMPACT_ATOMS: atom_id res chain seq x y z
N PHE A 1 6.09 -3.45 -7.33
CA PHE A 1 5.36 -2.16 -7.27
C PHE A 1 6.11 -1.12 -8.09
N SER A 2 5.37 -0.33 -8.86
CA SER A 2 5.96 0.78 -9.59
C SER A 2 6.22 1.95 -8.63
N GLN A 3 6.96 2.94 -9.13
CA GLN A 3 7.25 4.13 -8.33
C GLN A 3 5.96 4.85 -7.92
N GLU A 4 5.00 4.94 -8.83
CA GLU A 4 3.71 5.56 -8.53
C GLU A 4 2.97 4.80 -7.44
N GLU A 5 2.96 3.48 -7.52
CA GLU A 5 2.31 2.65 -6.50
C GLU A 5 3.00 2.81 -5.15
N GLU A 6 4.32 2.85 -5.16
CA GLU A 6 5.11 3.05 -3.95
C GLU A 6 4.76 4.36 -3.27
N GLU A 7 4.70 5.44 -4.04
CA GLU A 7 4.35 6.76 -3.52
C GLU A 7 2.93 6.78 -2.97
N THR A 8 2.01 6.09 -3.66
CA THR A 8 0.63 6.00 -3.23
C THR A 8 0.53 5.27 -1.89
N VAL A 9 1.24 4.16 -1.75
CA VAL A 9 1.24 3.41 -0.50
C VAL A 9 1.78 4.26 0.64
N MET A 10 2.87 4.96 0.41
CA MET A 10 3.47 5.81 1.44
C MET A 10 2.54 6.94 1.87
N SER A 11 1.91 7.60 0.91
CA SER A 11 0.95 8.67 1.19
C SER A 11 -0.25 8.16 1.98
N LEU A 12 -0.83 7.06 1.53
CA LEU A 12 -2.02 6.51 2.16
C LEU A 12 -1.71 5.95 3.54
N HIS A 13 -0.55 5.34 3.70
CA HIS A 13 -0.15 4.83 5.01
C HIS A 13 0.00 5.97 6.02
N ALA A 14 0.51 7.11 5.60
CA ALA A 14 0.66 8.27 6.47
C ALA A 14 -0.70 8.78 6.97
N THR A 15 -1.75 8.59 6.17
CA THR A 15 -3.10 9.06 6.51
C THR A 15 -3.94 7.96 7.18
N LEU A 16 -3.88 6.74 6.63
CA LEU A 16 -4.76 5.64 7.05
C LEU A 16 -4.10 4.67 8.02
N GLY A 17 -2.79 4.73 8.16
CA GLY A 17 -2.06 3.79 9.00
C GLY A 17 -2.09 2.39 8.42
N ASN A 18 -2.32 1.38 9.28
CA ASN A 18 -2.27 -0.03 8.88
C ASN A 18 -3.58 -0.55 8.29
N LYS A 19 -4.39 0.32 7.73
CA LYS A 19 -5.64 -0.09 7.09
C LYS A 19 -5.37 -0.57 5.67
N TRP A 20 -4.80 -1.76 5.56
CA TRP A 20 -4.30 -2.29 4.29
C TRP A 20 -5.39 -2.49 3.25
N SER A 21 -6.58 -2.92 3.66
CA SER A 21 -7.67 -3.08 2.70
C SER A 21 -8.08 -1.76 2.08
N ARG A 22 -8.06 -0.69 2.85
CA ARG A 22 -8.38 0.63 2.32
C ARG A 22 -7.30 1.13 1.37
N ILE A 23 -6.04 0.90 1.73
CA ILE A 23 -4.93 1.28 0.87
C ILE A 23 -5.00 0.51 -0.45
N ALA A 24 -5.28 -0.80 -0.37
CA ALA A 24 -5.35 -1.63 -1.56
C ALA A 24 -6.47 -1.22 -2.50
N GLN A 25 -7.55 -0.62 -2.00
CA GLN A 25 -8.63 -0.12 -2.83
C GLN A 25 -8.18 0.96 -3.81
N HIS A 26 -7.11 1.65 -3.51
CA HIS A 26 -6.54 2.68 -4.37
C HIS A 26 -5.50 2.14 -5.34
N LEU A 27 -5.22 0.83 -5.26
CA LEU A 27 -4.19 0.19 -6.08
C LEU A 27 -4.82 -0.94 -6.90
N PRO A 28 -5.26 -0.66 -8.14
CA PRO A 28 -5.90 -1.70 -8.97
C PRO A 28 -4.97 -2.90 -9.16
N GLY A 29 -5.52 -4.09 -8.98
CA GLY A 29 -4.75 -5.32 -9.14
C GLY A 29 -3.93 -5.72 -7.93
N ARG A 30 -4.00 -4.98 -6.83
CA ARG A 30 -3.27 -5.32 -5.61
C ARG A 30 -4.26 -5.70 -4.51
N THR A 31 -3.91 -6.75 -3.75
CA THR A 31 -4.69 -7.16 -2.59
C THR A 31 -4.13 -6.48 -1.34
N ASP A 32 -4.90 -6.53 -0.26
CA ASP A 32 -4.45 -6.01 1.02
C ASP A 32 -3.19 -6.74 1.51
N ASN A 33 -3.13 -8.07 1.33
CA ASN A 33 -1.95 -8.84 1.70
C ASN A 33 -0.71 -8.43 0.91
N GLU A 34 -0.89 -8.17 -0.39
CA GLU A 34 0.23 -7.73 -1.22
C GLU A 34 0.79 -6.39 -0.75
N VAL A 35 -0.10 -5.47 -0.44
CA VAL A 35 0.33 -4.14 0.03
C VAL A 35 1.02 -4.25 1.38
N LYS A 36 0.46 -5.05 2.28
CA LYS A 36 1.05 -5.27 3.59
C LYS A 36 2.44 -5.91 3.47
N ASN A 37 2.56 -6.93 2.65
CA ASN A 37 3.84 -7.60 2.45
C ASN A 37 4.87 -6.67 1.83
N TYR A 38 4.45 -5.86 0.87
CA TYR A 38 5.33 -4.87 0.27
C TYR A 38 5.85 -3.89 1.32
N TRP A 39 4.95 -3.39 2.16
CA TRP A 39 5.33 -2.44 3.20
C TRP A 39 6.35 -3.05 4.17
N ASN A 40 6.11 -4.28 4.60
CA ASN A 40 7.02 -4.97 5.51
C ASN A 40 8.39 -5.20 4.89
N SER A 41 8.44 -5.48 3.58
CA SER A 41 9.71 -5.66 2.86
C SER A 41 10.44 -4.34 2.66
N TYR A 42 9.68 -3.27 2.47
CA TYR A 42 10.25 -1.95 2.25
C TYR A 42 10.94 -1.43 3.51
N LEU A 43 10.35 -1.70 4.64
CA LEU A 43 10.92 -1.31 5.93
C LEU A 43 11.96 -2.30 6.40
#